data_0d4d3802276178cf43811286f2cf26f1
#
_entry.id   0d4d3802276178cf43811286f2cf26f1
#
_cell.length_a   1.000
_cell.length_b   1.000
_cell.length_c   1.000
_cell.angle_alpha   90.00
_cell.angle_beta   90.00
_cell.angle_gamma   90.00
#
_symmetry.space_group_name_H-M   'P 1'
#
loop_
_entity.id
_entity.type
_entity.pdbx_description
1 polymer ?
#
loop_
_entity_poly.entity_id
_entity_poly.type
_entity_poly.pdbx_seq_one_letter_code
_entity_poly.pdbx_strand_id
1 'polypeptide(L)'
;MNGVDARDFFRTDNTHFDRVIHLAAVVGGRKLIEGSPLSLAVDLSIDAEMFGWALRTRPECITYFSSSAAYPTRFQASTEIRHRLREGNIDLDDIESPDLSYGWAKLTGEMLAVHARKAGLTIHVYRPFSGYGSDQALDYPFPSFIKRGVDRADPFQIWGDGNQVRDFIHIDDIVDGAIAGCEADIQTANLCTGLATSFNQLQVAVARIAGYSPEVEHLPAEPVGVMYRVGDPTFMHTFYKPKISLLQGIERAFAEQPSE
;
A
#
# COMPACT_ATOMS: atom_id res chain seq x y z
N MET A 1 -24.06 3.48 -7.28
CA MET A 1 -24.07 4.53 -6.25
C MET A 1 -23.47 5.77 -6.86
N ASN A 2 -24.19 6.89 -6.87
CA ASN A 2 -23.57 8.18 -7.21
C ASN A 2 -22.62 8.50 -6.05
N GLY A 3 -21.32 8.33 -6.29
CA GLY A 3 -20.29 8.60 -5.28
C GLY A 3 -20.31 10.07 -4.92
N VAL A 4 -20.46 10.39 -3.64
CA VAL A 4 -20.21 11.74 -3.12
C VAL A 4 -18.70 11.94 -3.10
N ASP A 5 -18.22 13.04 -3.64
CA ASP A 5 -16.80 13.39 -3.55
C ASP A 5 -16.43 13.64 -2.07
N ALA A 6 -15.41 12.98 -1.57
CA ALA A 6 -14.98 13.14 -0.18
C ALA A 6 -14.69 14.59 0.20
N ARG A 7 -14.24 15.41 -0.76
CA ARG A 7 -13.99 16.84 -0.55
C ARG A 7 -15.25 17.62 -0.22
N ASP A 8 -16.37 17.26 -0.81
CA ASP A 8 -17.66 17.91 -0.53
C ASP A 8 -18.13 17.61 0.89
N PHE A 9 -17.92 16.36 1.34
CA PHE A 9 -18.15 15.99 2.74
C PHE A 9 -17.28 16.84 3.67
N PHE A 10 -15.97 16.89 3.47
CA PHE A 10 -15.07 17.62 4.33
C PHE A 10 -15.31 19.13 4.36
N ARG A 11 -15.82 19.71 3.27
CA ARG A 11 -16.17 21.16 3.21
C ARG A 11 -17.43 21.52 3.99
N THR A 12 -18.40 20.63 4.01
CA THR A 12 -19.76 20.95 4.48
C THR A 12 -20.11 20.33 5.83
N ASP A 13 -19.53 19.18 6.16
CA ASP A 13 -19.78 18.47 7.40
C ASP A 13 -19.11 19.16 8.59
N ASN A 14 -19.79 19.17 9.73
CA ASN A 14 -19.31 19.70 11.01
C ASN A 14 -19.53 18.71 12.16
N THR A 15 -19.78 17.44 11.84
CA THR A 15 -19.98 16.40 12.85
C THR A 15 -18.67 16.09 13.55
N HIS A 16 -18.72 15.98 14.87
CA HIS A 16 -17.63 15.42 15.66
C HIS A 16 -17.70 13.89 15.62
N PHE A 17 -16.57 13.24 15.35
CA PHE A 17 -16.47 11.77 15.33
C PHE A 17 -15.43 11.31 16.36
N ASP A 18 -15.70 10.20 17.03
CA ASP A 18 -14.73 9.55 17.90
C ASP A 18 -13.56 8.99 17.09
N ARG A 19 -13.84 8.39 15.94
CA ARG A 19 -12.81 7.83 15.05
C ARG A 19 -13.09 8.13 13.59
N VAL A 20 -12.02 8.47 12.87
CA VAL A 20 -12.04 8.67 11.43
C VAL A 20 -10.98 7.78 10.79
N ILE A 21 -11.35 6.98 9.82
CA ILE A 21 -10.43 6.19 9.01
C ILE A 21 -10.42 6.83 7.62
N HIS A 22 -9.32 7.50 7.29
CA HIS A 22 -9.18 8.20 6.02
C HIS A 22 -8.59 7.29 4.94
N LEU A 23 -9.48 6.83 4.04
CA LEU A 23 -9.13 5.95 2.92
C LEU A 23 -9.37 6.61 1.56
N ALA A 24 -9.95 7.83 1.54
CA ALA A 24 -10.25 8.53 0.30
C ALA A 24 -8.94 8.94 -0.39
N ALA A 25 -8.68 8.37 -1.55
CA ALA A 25 -7.52 8.67 -2.39
C ALA A 25 -7.80 8.19 -3.82
N VAL A 26 -7.10 8.74 -4.80
CA VAL A 26 -6.98 8.16 -6.13
C VAL A 26 -5.87 7.13 -6.09
N VAL A 27 -6.25 5.87 -6.18
CA VAL A 27 -5.31 4.74 -6.14
C VAL A 27 -5.38 3.95 -7.45
N GLY A 28 -4.28 3.34 -7.84
CA GLY A 28 -4.22 2.52 -9.04
C GLY A 28 -2.86 1.86 -9.22
N GLY A 29 -2.79 0.93 -10.16
CA GLY A 29 -1.56 0.25 -10.52
C GLY A 29 -0.54 1.17 -11.21
N ARG A 30 0.65 0.63 -11.47
CA ARG A 30 1.81 1.37 -11.97
C ARG A 30 1.49 2.16 -13.26
N LYS A 31 0.74 1.56 -14.20
CA LYS A 31 0.35 2.24 -15.46
C LYS A 31 -0.48 3.50 -15.23
N LEU A 32 -1.38 3.49 -14.25
CA LEU A 32 -2.18 4.67 -13.91
C LEU A 32 -1.30 5.77 -13.33
N ILE A 33 -0.44 5.43 -12.38
CA ILE A 33 0.44 6.40 -11.70
C ILE A 33 1.41 7.06 -12.69
N GLU A 34 2.01 6.28 -13.59
CA GLU A 34 2.92 6.81 -14.64
C GLU A 34 2.18 7.54 -15.74
N GLY A 35 0.99 7.07 -16.14
CA GLY A 35 0.19 7.66 -17.22
C GLY A 35 -0.58 8.92 -16.83
N SER A 36 -0.81 9.15 -15.53
CA SER A 36 -1.58 10.29 -15.02
C SER A 36 -0.94 10.93 -13.80
N PRO A 37 0.27 11.52 -13.93
CA PRO A 37 1.00 12.08 -12.78
C PRO A 37 0.26 13.24 -12.11
N LEU A 38 -0.67 13.91 -12.79
CA LEU A 38 -1.50 14.97 -12.21
C LEU A 38 -2.64 14.46 -11.31
N SER A 39 -2.89 13.14 -11.24
CA SER A 39 -3.80 12.56 -10.24
C SER A 39 -3.37 12.90 -8.80
N LEU A 40 -2.09 13.12 -8.59
CA LEU A 40 -1.53 13.72 -7.36
C LEU A 40 -2.31 14.95 -6.88
N ALA A 41 -2.74 15.84 -7.80
CA ALA A 41 -3.46 17.05 -7.42
C ALA A 41 -4.81 16.74 -6.76
N VAL A 42 -5.45 15.65 -7.15
CA VAL A 42 -6.70 15.18 -6.54
C VAL A 42 -6.43 14.68 -5.12
N ASP A 43 -5.42 13.84 -4.92
CA ASP A 43 -5.05 13.32 -3.60
C ASP A 43 -4.67 14.45 -2.62
N LEU A 44 -3.82 15.39 -3.05
CA LEU A 44 -3.46 16.55 -2.25
C LEU A 44 -4.68 17.40 -1.89
N SER A 45 -5.63 17.55 -2.81
CA SER A 45 -6.88 18.29 -2.58
C SER A 45 -7.77 17.56 -1.54
N ILE A 46 -7.87 16.23 -1.60
CA ILE A 46 -8.64 15.43 -0.63
C ILE A 46 -8.01 15.54 0.75
N ASP A 47 -6.70 15.33 0.86
CA ASP A 47 -5.96 15.40 2.12
C ASP A 47 -6.04 16.80 2.74
N ALA A 48 -5.87 17.85 1.94
CA ALA A 48 -5.97 19.24 2.43
C ALA A 48 -7.35 19.55 3.01
N GLU A 49 -8.44 19.14 2.34
CA GLU A 49 -9.80 19.33 2.84
C GLU A 49 -10.05 18.48 4.11
N MET A 50 -9.56 17.24 4.16
CA MET A 50 -9.66 16.38 5.34
C MET A 50 -8.97 17.01 6.56
N PHE A 51 -7.73 17.47 6.43
CA PHE A 51 -7.03 18.10 7.55
C PHE A 51 -7.65 19.44 7.96
N GLY A 52 -8.14 20.24 6.99
CA GLY A 52 -8.90 21.46 7.28
C GLY A 52 -10.19 21.19 8.05
N TRP A 53 -10.93 20.15 7.65
CA TRP A 53 -12.11 19.65 8.35
C TRP A 53 -11.78 19.17 9.76
N ALA A 54 -10.72 18.37 9.91
CA ALA A 54 -10.29 17.84 11.20
C ALA A 54 -9.89 18.93 12.20
N LEU A 55 -9.25 20.01 11.73
CA LEU A 55 -8.93 21.17 12.58
C LEU A 55 -10.19 21.89 13.08
N ARG A 56 -11.27 21.86 12.30
CA ARG A 56 -12.55 22.52 12.63
C ARG A 56 -13.41 21.66 13.53
N THR A 57 -13.52 20.35 13.24
CA THR A 57 -14.43 19.43 13.93
C THR A 57 -13.81 18.68 15.09
N ARG A 58 -12.47 18.66 15.17
CA ARG A 58 -11.70 18.04 16.26
C ARG A 58 -12.10 16.60 16.55
N PRO A 59 -12.06 15.66 15.60
CA PRO A 59 -12.30 14.24 15.88
C PRO A 59 -11.31 13.73 16.95
N GLU A 60 -11.73 12.76 17.77
CA GLU A 60 -10.88 12.24 18.83
C GLU A 60 -9.61 11.55 18.27
N CYS A 61 -9.77 10.82 17.16
CA CYS A 61 -8.67 10.10 16.53
C CYS A 61 -8.86 10.01 15.00
N ILE A 62 -7.77 10.17 14.24
CA ILE A 62 -7.73 9.96 12.79
C ILE A 62 -6.68 8.90 12.47
N THR A 63 -7.07 7.89 11.69
CA THR A 63 -6.14 6.96 11.06
C THR A 63 -5.93 7.39 9.61
N TYR A 64 -4.71 7.79 9.29
CA TYR A 64 -4.28 8.17 7.94
C TYR A 64 -3.46 7.03 7.31
N PHE A 65 -3.90 6.55 6.17
CA PHE A 65 -3.15 5.56 5.39
C PHE A 65 -2.20 6.25 4.41
N SER A 66 -0.92 6.26 4.76
CA SER A 66 0.18 6.57 3.88
C SER A 66 0.51 5.37 2.98
N SER A 67 1.73 5.20 2.58
CA SER A 67 2.18 4.10 1.72
C SER A 67 3.67 3.84 1.84
N SER A 68 4.09 2.62 1.54
CA SER A 68 5.51 2.33 1.29
C SER A 68 6.09 3.09 0.08
N ALA A 69 5.26 3.68 -0.77
CA ALA A 69 5.70 4.57 -1.85
C ALA A 69 6.26 5.91 -1.35
N ALA A 70 5.93 6.32 -0.12
CA ALA A 70 6.48 7.54 0.50
C ALA A 70 7.98 7.44 0.82
N TYR A 71 8.54 6.24 0.88
CA TYR A 71 9.95 6.05 1.15
C TYR A 71 10.87 6.51 0.03
N PRO A 72 12.08 7.05 0.36
CA PRO A 72 13.09 7.43 -0.62
C PRO A 72 13.43 6.30 -1.59
N THR A 73 13.40 6.61 -2.90
CA THR A 73 13.67 5.62 -3.96
C THR A 73 15.12 5.13 -3.94
N ARG A 74 16.07 5.91 -3.41
CA ARG A 74 17.48 5.48 -3.29
C ARG A 74 17.67 4.20 -2.49
N PHE A 75 16.82 3.96 -1.48
CA PHE A 75 16.85 2.72 -0.69
C PHE A 75 16.26 1.51 -1.43
N GLN A 76 15.61 1.75 -2.56
CA GLN A 76 14.80 0.77 -3.28
C GLN A 76 15.36 0.43 -4.67
N ALA A 77 16.54 0.94 -5.00
CA ALA A 77 17.11 0.87 -6.36
C ALA A 77 17.74 -0.49 -6.70
N SER A 78 18.08 -1.32 -5.71
CA SER A 78 18.86 -2.55 -5.93
C SER A 78 18.30 -3.74 -5.15
N THR A 79 18.25 -4.90 -5.80
CA THR A 79 17.98 -6.20 -5.17
C THR A 79 19.22 -6.82 -4.47
N GLU A 80 20.40 -6.29 -4.74
CA GLU A 80 21.65 -6.77 -4.13
C GLU A 80 21.82 -6.23 -2.71
N ILE A 81 21.53 -4.92 -2.50
CA ILE A 81 21.69 -4.24 -1.20
C ILE A 81 20.62 -4.70 -0.20
N ARG A 82 19.43 -5.06 -0.65
CA ARG A 82 18.32 -5.57 0.16
C ARG A 82 18.00 -4.72 1.40
N HIS A 83 17.97 -3.40 1.22
CA HIS A 83 17.67 -2.48 2.31
C HIS A 83 16.24 -2.66 2.78
N ARG A 84 16.05 -2.99 4.07
CA ARG A 84 14.71 -3.01 4.69
C ARG A 84 14.33 -1.61 5.15
N LEU A 85 13.15 -1.17 4.75
CA LEU A 85 12.65 0.17 5.03
C LEU A 85 12.12 0.25 6.46
N ARG A 86 12.74 1.11 7.27
CA ARG A 86 12.33 1.42 8.64
C ARG A 86 11.59 2.74 8.68
N GLU A 87 10.75 2.94 9.70
CA GLU A 87 9.96 4.17 9.87
C GLU A 87 10.84 5.43 9.80
N GLY A 88 12.01 5.40 10.42
CA GLY A 88 12.99 6.48 10.44
C GLY A 88 13.77 6.70 9.14
N ASN A 89 13.52 5.91 8.07
CA ASN A 89 14.09 6.20 6.75
C ASN A 89 13.35 7.33 6.01
N ILE A 90 12.22 7.80 6.51
CA ILE A 90 11.61 9.06 6.11
C ILE A 90 12.00 10.11 7.14
N ASP A 91 12.81 11.07 6.71
CA ASP A 91 13.13 12.27 7.48
C ASP A 91 12.37 13.44 6.86
N LEU A 92 11.43 14.01 7.62
CA LEU A 92 10.61 15.13 7.13
C LEU A 92 11.34 16.48 7.22
N ASP A 93 12.48 16.54 7.88
CA ASP A 93 13.34 17.74 7.93
C ASP A 93 14.40 17.71 6.79
N ASP A 94 14.69 16.52 6.21
CA ASP A 94 15.57 16.33 5.04
C ASP A 94 14.91 15.38 4.03
N ILE A 95 13.94 15.91 3.27
CA ILE A 95 13.07 15.15 2.39
C ILE A 95 13.82 14.68 1.13
N GLU A 96 13.82 13.36 0.93
CA GLU A 96 14.31 12.72 -0.27
C GLU A 96 13.17 12.24 -1.19
N SER A 97 13.47 12.11 -2.49
CA SER A 97 12.47 11.77 -3.51
C SER A 97 11.79 10.42 -3.28
N PRO A 98 10.48 10.40 -3.04
CA PRO A 98 9.67 9.19 -2.95
C PRO A 98 9.35 8.62 -4.35
N ASP A 99 8.57 7.52 -4.38
CA ASP A 99 8.24 6.85 -5.63
C ASP A 99 7.12 7.58 -6.38
N LEU A 100 7.50 8.35 -7.39
CA LEU A 100 6.62 9.10 -8.30
C LEU A 100 5.64 10.06 -7.58
N SER A 101 4.61 10.49 -8.31
CA SER A 101 3.59 11.41 -7.84
C SER A 101 2.80 10.86 -6.66
N TYR A 102 2.45 9.55 -6.67
CA TYR A 102 1.73 8.91 -5.57
C TYR A 102 2.54 8.93 -4.26
N GLY A 103 3.84 8.64 -4.34
CA GLY A 103 4.73 8.73 -3.17
C GLY A 103 4.79 10.15 -2.61
N TRP A 104 4.83 11.17 -3.48
CA TRP A 104 4.78 12.58 -3.07
C TRP A 104 3.46 12.96 -2.40
N ALA A 105 2.31 12.48 -2.91
CA ALA A 105 1.02 12.72 -2.26
C ALA A 105 1.03 12.18 -0.83
N LYS A 106 1.42 10.92 -0.67
CA LYS A 106 1.43 10.26 0.64
C LYS A 106 2.42 10.88 1.62
N LEU A 107 3.62 11.24 1.16
CA LEU A 107 4.61 11.95 1.98
C LEU A 107 4.11 13.33 2.42
N THR A 108 3.44 14.08 1.54
CA THR A 108 2.84 15.37 1.88
C THR A 108 1.73 15.21 2.94
N GLY A 109 0.89 14.17 2.84
CA GLY A 109 -0.11 13.85 3.85
C GLY A 109 0.52 13.52 5.22
N GLU A 110 1.68 12.84 5.25
CA GLU A 110 2.43 12.62 6.49
C GLU A 110 2.94 13.93 7.11
N MET A 111 3.44 14.85 6.28
CA MET A 111 3.81 16.19 6.78
C MET A 111 2.62 16.93 7.40
N LEU A 112 1.46 16.90 6.73
CA LEU A 112 0.23 17.48 7.27
C LEU A 112 -0.17 16.80 8.58
N ALA A 113 -0.04 15.48 8.69
CA ALA A 113 -0.31 14.73 9.92
C ALA A 113 0.59 15.18 11.08
N VAL A 114 1.89 15.40 10.83
CA VAL A 114 2.82 15.92 11.86
C VAL A 114 2.40 17.31 12.34
N HIS A 115 2.06 18.22 11.41
CA HIS A 115 1.59 19.55 11.78
C HIS A 115 0.24 19.53 12.50
N ALA A 116 -0.67 18.66 12.12
CA ALA A 116 -1.96 18.48 12.76
C ALA A 116 -1.80 17.92 14.21
N ARG A 117 -0.85 17.01 14.44
CA ARG A 117 -0.48 16.56 15.80
C ARG A 117 0.03 17.73 16.65
N LYS A 118 0.89 18.60 16.09
CA LYS A 118 1.36 19.83 16.77
C LYS A 118 0.20 20.79 17.11
N ALA A 119 -0.88 20.75 16.32
CA ALA A 119 -2.11 21.50 16.58
C ALA A 119 -3.08 20.79 17.55
N GLY A 120 -2.68 19.67 18.15
CA GLY A 120 -3.42 18.95 19.19
C GLY A 120 -4.44 17.93 18.65
N LEU A 121 -4.26 17.42 17.43
CA LEU A 121 -5.04 16.31 16.91
C LEU A 121 -4.33 14.98 17.16
N THR A 122 -5.07 13.93 17.50
CA THR A 122 -4.55 12.56 17.55
C THR A 122 -4.62 11.93 16.16
N ILE A 123 -3.46 11.63 15.57
CA ILE A 123 -3.38 11.07 14.22
C ILE A 123 -2.41 9.89 14.22
N HIS A 124 -2.88 8.73 13.75
CA HIS A 124 -2.08 7.55 13.48
C HIS A 124 -1.79 7.47 11.98
N VAL A 125 -0.54 7.29 11.62
CA VAL A 125 -0.09 7.18 10.22
C VAL A 125 0.43 5.77 9.98
N TYR A 126 -0.19 5.03 9.08
CA TYR A 126 0.27 3.70 8.72
C TYR A 126 0.74 3.64 7.27
N ARG A 127 1.85 2.94 7.05
CA ARG A 127 2.49 2.73 5.76
C ARG A 127 2.34 1.26 5.34
N PRO A 128 1.21 0.86 4.73
CA PRO A 128 1.09 -0.49 4.20
C PRO A 128 2.09 -0.71 3.06
N PHE A 129 2.67 -1.91 3.05
CA PHE A 129 3.49 -2.38 1.94
C PHE A 129 2.57 -2.97 0.86
N SER A 130 3.02 -3.94 0.05
CA SER A 130 2.18 -4.44 -1.04
C SER A 130 0.97 -5.20 -0.52
N GLY A 131 -0.03 -4.44 -0.05
CA GLY A 131 -1.31 -4.97 0.43
C GLY A 131 -2.05 -5.71 -0.68
N TYR A 132 -2.66 -6.84 -0.34
CA TYR A 132 -3.44 -7.63 -1.27
C TYR A 132 -4.68 -8.25 -0.63
N GLY A 133 -5.70 -8.47 -1.45
CA GLY A 133 -6.95 -9.14 -1.13
C GLY A 133 -7.63 -9.60 -2.42
N SER A 134 -8.72 -10.34 -2.30
CA SER A 134 -9.45 -10.94 -3.44
C SER A 134 -10.19 -9.92 -4.30
N ASP A 135 -10.59 -8.79 -3.73
CA ASP A 135 -11.37 -7.72 -4.36
C ASP A 135 -10.51 -6.60 -4.99
N GLN A 136 -9.18 -6.76 -4.96
CA GLN A 136 -8.26 -5.79 -5.52
C GLN A 136 -8.33 -5.77 -7.07
N ALA A 137 -8.25 -4.59 -7.67
CA ALA A 137 -8.30 -4.41 -9.12
C ALA A 137 -7.13 -5.12 -9.86
N LEU A 138 -7.38 -5.60 -11.07
CA LEU A 138 -6.43 -6.40 -11.87
C LEU A 138 -5.20 -5.63 -12.37
N ASP A 139 -5.14 -4.33 -12.21
CA ASP A 139 -3.97 -3.50 -12.51
C ASP A 139 -2.87 -3.59 -11.44
N TYR A 140 -3.15 -4.29 -10.31
CA TYR A 140 -2.15 -4.63 -9.31
C TYR A 140 -1.51 -5.99 -9.55
N PRO A 141 -0.24 -6.19 -9.12
CA PRO A 141 0.48 -7.45 -9.38
C PRO A 141 -0.21 -8.69 -8.84
N PHE A 142 -0.62 -8.68 -7.55
CA PHE A 142 -1.18 -9.88 -6.91
C PHE A 142 -2.43 -10.40 -7.64
N PRO A 143 -3.52 -9.65 -7.80
CA PRO A 143 -4.72 -10.15 -8.47
C PRO A 143 -4.49 -10.49 -9.95
N SER A 144 -3.60 -9.77 -10.61
CA SER A 144 -3.20 -10.06 -11.99
C SER A 144 -2.51 -11.43 -12.12
N PHE A 145 -1.68 -11.82 -11.14
CA PHE A 145 -1.04 -13.13 -11.09
C PHE A 145 -2.05 -14.23 -10.73
N ILE A 146 -2.95 -13.98 -9.77
CA ILE A 146 -4.05 -14.92 -9.45
C ILE A 146 -4.90 -15.20 -10.68
N LYS A 147 -5.31 -14.15 -11.41
CA LYS A 147 -6.09 -14.29 -12.65
C LYS A 147 -5.38 -15.19 -13.67
N ARG A 148 -4.08 -14.97 -13.92
CA ARG A 148 -3.29 -15.83 -14.81
C ARG A 148 -3.23 -17.27 -14.32
N GLY A 149 -3.14 -17.49 -13.01
CA GLY A 149 -3.16 -18.82 -12.42
C GLY A 149 -4.51 -19.51 -12.60
N VAL A 150 -5.61 -18.81 -12.36
CA VAL A 150 -6.99 -19.32 -12.57
C VAL A 150 -7.21 -19.66 -14.05
N ASP A 151 -6.84 -18.77 -14.96
CA ASP A 151 -6.96 -18.96 -16.41
C ASP A 151 -5.96 -20.02 -16.95
N ARG A 152 -5.04 -20.52 -16.11
CA ARG A 152 -3.93 -21.42 -16.50
C ARG A 152 -3.15 -20.88 -17.71
N ALA A 153 -2.85 -19.56 -17.63
CA ALA A 153 -2.19 -18.84 -18.74
C ALA A 153 -0.84 -19.47 -19.11
N ASP A 154 -0.64 -19.72 -20.41
CA ASP A 154 0.60 -20.26 -20.96
C ASP A 154 0.87 -19.57 -22.31
N PRO A 155 1.89 -18.69 -22.42
CA PRO A 155 2.86 -18.37 -21.39
C PRO A 155 2.32 -17.52 -20.24
N PHE A 156 2.91 -17.68 -19.05
CA PHE A 156 2.66 -16.82 -17.89
C PHE A 156 3.51 -15.53 -18.03
N GLN A 157 2.87 -14.42 -18.34
CA GLN A 157 3.56 -13.15 -18.58
C GLN A 157 3.94 -12.44 -17.27
N ILE A 158 5.18 -11.97 -17.19
CA ILE A 158 5.72 -11.18 -16.05
C ILE A 158 6.37 -9.91 -16.61
N TRP A 159 5.97 -8.75 -16.08
CA TRP A 159 6.56 -7.47 -16.46
C TRP A 159 7.99 -7.35 -15.92
N GLY A 160 8.89 -6.79 -16.74
CA GLY A 160 10.32 -6.75 -16.47
C GLY A 160 10.95 -8.14 -16.56
N ASP A 161 11.99 -8.37 -15.79
CA ASP A 161 12.68 -9.66 -15.64
C ASP A 161 12.15 -10.52 -14.48
N GLY A 162 11.13 -10.04 -13.75
CA GLY A 162 10.54 -10.71 -12.60
C GLY A 162 11.39 -10.70 -11.32
N ASN A 163 12.55 -10.05 -11.32
CA ASN A 163 13.44 -9.98 -10.15
C ASN A 163 13.11 -8.83 -9.19
N GLN A 164 12.19 -7.92 -9.58
CA GLN A 164 11.68 -6.90 -8.66
C GLN A 164 10.99 -7.54 -7.47
N VAL A 165 11.31 -7.06 -6.27
CA VAL A 165 10.90 -7.64 -4.98
C VAL A 165 9.87 -6.76 -4.28
N ARG A 166 8.87 -7.40 -3.71
CA ARG A 166 7.84 -6.76 -2.87
C ARG A 166 7.67 -7.52 -1.55
N ASP A 167 7.13 -6.81 -0.58
CA ASP A 167 6.65 -7.33 0.70
C ASP A 167 5.12 -7.41 0.64
N PHE A 168 4.60 -8.60 0.41
CA PHE A 168 3.16 -8.83 0.30
C PHE A 168 2.55 -9.07 1.67
N ILE A 169 1.56 -8.25 2.05
CA ILE A 169 0.81 -8.37 3.29
C ILE A 169 -0.68 -8.49 2.99
N HIS A 170 -1.37 -9.45 3.62
CA HIS A 170 -2.82 -9.64 3.42
C HIS A 170 -3.62 -8.47 3.99
N ILE A 171 -4.74 -8.14 3.34
CA ILE A 171 -5.60 -7.01 3.77
C ILE A 171 -6.09 -7.16 5.21
N ASP A 172 -6.45 -8.38 5.65
CA ASP A 172 -6.87 -8.62 7.04
C ASP A 172 -5.76 -8.26 8.03
N ASP A 173 -4.49 -8.58 7.72
CA ASP A 173 -3.34 -8.24 8.55
C ASP A 173 -3.06 -6.72 8.55
N ILE A 174 -3.37 -6.02 7.45
CA ILE A 174 -3.31 -4.54 7.41
C ILE A 174 -4.38 -3.96 8.33
N VAL A 175 -5.61 -4.45 8.25
CA VAL A 175 -6.73 -3.96 9.06
C VAL A 175 -6.49 -4.24 10.54
N ASP A 176 -6.18 -5.49 10.90
CA ASP A 176 -5.89 -5.90 12.28
C ASP A 176 -4.69 -5.12 12.86
N GLY A 177 -3.62 -4.96 12.05
CA GLY A 177 -2.43 -4.21 12.43
C GLY A 177 -2.71 -2.72 12.65
N ALA A 178 -3.54 -2.11 11.81
CA ALA A 178 -3.94 -0.71 11.98
C ALA A 178 -4.79 -0.51 13.24
N ILE A 179 -5.73 -1.42 13.52
CA ILE A 179 -6.56 -1.40 14.73
C ILE A 179 -5.67 -1.56 15.97
N ALA A 180 -4.81 -2.58 16.00
CA ALA A 180 -3.89 -2.82 17.11
C ALA A 180 -2.94 -1.63 17.35
N GLY A 181 -2.46 -1.01 16.27
CA GLY A 181 -1.63 0.18 16.35
C GLY A 181 -2.37 1.38 16.95
N CYS A 182 -3.64 1.59 16.58
CA CYS A 182 -4.48 2.63 17.19
C CYS A 182 -4.73 2.37 18.68
N GLU A 183 -5.00 1.12 19.06
CA GLU A 183 -5.21 0.73 20.47
C GLU A 183 -3.95 0.90 21.32
N ALA A 184 -2.78 0.70 20.73
CA ALA A 184 -1.48 0.88 21.36
C ALA A 184 -0.93 2.32 21.25
N ASP A 185 -1.71 3.27 20.73
CA ASP A 185 -1.35 4.68 20.47
C ASP A 185 -0.07 4.84 19.64
N ILE A 186 0.11 3.99 18.64
CA ILE A 186 1.25 4.03 17.72
C ILE A 186 1.06 5.15 16.70
N GLN A 187 1.86 6.20 16.79
CA GLN A 187 1.71 7.37 15.94
C GLN A 187 2.10 7.14 14.47
N THR A 188 3.11 6.34 14.20
CA THR A 188 3.53 6.03 12.81
C THR A 188 4.18 4.65 12.78
N ALA A 189 3.73 3.78 11.87
CA ALA A 189 4.31 2.46 11.69
C ALA A 189 4.18 1.93 10.26
N ASN A 190 5.10 1.04 9.90
CA ASN A 190 4.95 0.17 8.75
C ASN A 190 3.91 -0.92 9.04
N LEU A 191 3.13 -1.27 8.02
CA LEU A 191 2.33 -2.49 8.01
C LEU A 191 2.94 -3.41 6.94
N CYS A 192 3.75 -4.37 7.38
CA CYS A 192 4.59 -5.20 6.50
C CYS A 192 4.88 -6.56 7.14
N THR A 193 5.26 -7.53 6.31
CA THR A 193 5.67 -8.86 6.78
C THR A 193 7.18 -8.98 6.98
N GLY A 194 7.97 -8.15 6.30
CA GLY A 194 9.43 -8.26 6.19
C GLY A 194 9.89 -9.39 5.27
N LEU A 195 8.97 -10.05 4.56
CA LEU A 195 9.27 -11.15 3.65
C LEU A 195 9.45 -10.64 2.22
N ALA A 196 10.66 -10.82 1.71
CA ALA A 196 11.03 -10.45 0.36
C ALA A 196 10.53 -11.51 -0.64
N THR A 197 9.63 -11.12 -1.55
CA THR A 197 9.11 -12.01 -2.61
C THR A 197 9.33 -11.37 -3.96
N SER A 198 10.08 -12.02 -4.86
CA SER A 198 10.18 -11.58 -6.25
C SER A 198 8.94 -11.96 -7.05
N PHE A 199 8.71 -11.29 -8.18
CA PHE A 199 7.59 -11.63 -9.05
C PHE A 199 7.74 -13.03 -9.66
N ASN A 200 8.99 -13.48 -9.92
CA ASN A 200 9.25 -14.85 -10.31
C ASN A 200 8.82 -15.85 -9.22
N GLN A 201 9.13 -15.54 -7.93
CA GLN A 201 8.69 -16.38 -6.81
C GLN A 201 7.17 -16.37 -6.64
N LEU A 202 6.52 -15.22 -6.83
CA LEU A 202 5.05 -15.12 -6.80
C LEU A 202 4.42 -15.98 -7.90
N GLN A 203 4.97 -15.93 -9.14
CA GLN A 203 4.53 -16.77 -10.26
C GLN A 203 4.62 -18.25 -9.91
N VAL A 204 5.77 -18.71 -9.39
CA VAL A 204 5.97 -20.11 -9.00
C VAL A 204 4.94 -20.54 -7.95
N ALA A 205 4.67 -19.70 -6.94
CA ALA A 205 3.70 -19.99 -5.89
C ALA A 205 2.28 -20.12 -6.46
N VAL A 206 1.88 -19.19 -7.34
CA VAL A 206 0.57 -19.18 -8.01
C VAL A 206 0.41 -20.42 -8.92
N ALA A 207 1.37 -20.71 -9.78
CA ALA A 207 1.31 -21.84 -10.69
C ALA A 207 1.26 -23.19 -9.93
N ARG A 208 2.00 -23.31 -8.82
CA ARG A 208 1.97 -24.46 -7.93
C ARG A 208 0.58 -24.69 -7.34
N ILE A 209 -0.08 -23.65 -6.83
CA ILE A 209 -1.42 -23.76 -6.26
C ILE A 209 -2.46 -24.07 -7.35
N ALA A 210 -2.32 -23.46 -8.53
CA ALA A 210 -3.16 -23.76 -9.70
C ALA A 210 -2.93 -25.15 -10.31
N GLY A 211 -1.89 -25.86 -9.87
CA GLY A 211 -1.58 -27.24 -10.32
C GLY A 211 -1.16 -27.33 -11.78
N TYR A 212 -0.32 -26.40 -12.29
CA TYR A 212 0.23 -26.45 -13.65
C TYR A 212 1.65 -25.86 -13.72
N SER A 213 2.33 -26.04 -14.84
CA SER A 213 3.71 -25.61 -15.07
C SER A 213 3.79 -24.85 -16.39
N PRO A 214 3.51 -23.53 -16.39
CA PRO A 214 3.54 -22.74 -17.61
C PRO A 214 4.96 -22.41 -18.06
N GLU A 215 5.13 -22.10 -19.36
CA GLU A 215 6.26 -21.31 -19.81
C GLU A 215 6.16 -19.88 -19.23
N VAL A 216 7.30 -19.25 -18.92
CA VAL A 216 7.32 -17.88 -18.40
C VAL A 216 7.83 -16.94 -19.49
N GLU A 217 7.03 -15.92 -19.80
CA GLU A 217 7.40 -14.84 -20.71
C GLU A 217 7.68 -13.57 -19.95
N HIS A 218 8.93 -13.09 -20.00
CA HIS A 218 9.30 -11.81 -19.41
C HIS A 218 9.09 -10.66 -20.40
N LEU A 219 8.47 -9.56 -19.93
CA LEU A 219 8.13 -8.38 -20.75
C LEU A 219 8.98 -7.18 -20.29
N PRO A 220 10.25 -7.04 -20.76
CA PRO A 220 11.18 -6.04 -20.25
C PRO A 220 10.80 -4.59 -20.60
N ALA A 221 9.92 -4.39 -21.56
CA ALA A 221 9.42 -3.06 -21.93
C ALA A 221 8.31 -2.53 -21.02
N GLU A 222 7.72 -3.41 -20.20
CA GLU A 222 6.64 -3.01 -19.29
C GLU A 222 7.22 -2.40 -17.99
N PRO A 223 6.49 -1.44 -17.36
CA PRO A 223 6.99 -0.73 -16.17
C PRO A 223 7.09 -1.64 -14.95
N VAL A 224 8.25 -1.65 -14.29
CA VAL A 224 8.54 -2.48 -13.13
C VAL A 224 8.56 -1.72 -11.79
N GLY A 225 8.74 -0.40 -11.86
CA GLY A 225 8.92 0.44 -10.67
C GLY A 225 10.23 0.20 -9.94
N VAL A 226 10.21 0.36 -8.61
CA VAL A 226 11.40 0.14 -7.78
C VAL A 226 11.79 -1.33 -7.72
N MET A 227 13.08 -1.60 -7.57
CA MET A 227 13.60 -2.98 -7.60
C MET A 227 13.39 -3.74 -6.29
N TYR A 228 13.47 -3.07 -5.14
CA TYR A 228 13.35 -3.74 -3.84
C TYR A 228 12.55 -2.89 -2.86
N ARG A 229 11.34 -3.34 -2.50
CA ARG A 229 10.48 -2.66 -1.52
C ARG A 229 10.00 -3.66 -0.47
N VAL A 230 10.76 -3.72 0.64
CA VAL A 230 10.49 -4.60 1.78
C VAL A 230 10.62 -3.80 3.06
N GLY A 231 9.64 -3.93 3.95
CA GLY A 231 9.64 -3.27 5.24
C GLY A 231 10.48 -3.98 6.29
N ASP A 232 10.91 -3.25 7.30
CA ASP A 232 11.41 -3.84 8.55
C ASP A 232 10.21 -4.03 9.49
N PRO A 233 9.81 -5.28 9.83
CA PRO A 233 8.64 -5.54 10.64
C PRO A 233 8.91 -5.40 12.14
N THR A 234 10.14 -5.08 12.54
CA THR A 234 10.58 -5.13 13.96
C THR A 234 9.68 -4.25 14.83
N PHE A 235 9.35 -3.04 14.39
CA PHE A 235 8.50 -2.15 15.16
C PHE A 235 7.03 -2.62 15.16
N MET A 236 6.48 -3.02 14.01
CA MET A 236 5.14 -3.58 13.92
C MET A 236 4.96 -4.78 14.87
N HIS A 237 5.97 -5.63 15.00
CA HIS A 237 5.93 -6.82 15.86
C HIS A 237 5.84 -6.49 17.37
N THR A 238 5.99 -5.25 17.77
CA THR A 238 5.77 -4.84 19.17
C THR A 238 4.29 -4.73 19.52
N PHE A 239 3.40 -4.54 18.55
CA PHE A 239 1.95 -4.40 18.76
C PHE A 239 1.11 -5.37 17.91
N TYR A 240 1.61 -5.82 16.75
CA TYR A 240 0.90 -6.78 15.89
C TYR A 240 1.89 -7.64 15.10
N LYS A 241 1.55 -8.91 14.86
CA LYS A 241 2.30 -9.80 13.96
C LYS A 241 1.37 -10.35 12.89
N PRO A 242 1.72 -10.19 11.59
CA PRO A 242 0.94 -10.77 10.50
C PRO A 242 0.70 -12.27 10.68
N LYS A 243 -0.53 -12.71 10.43
CA LYS A 243 -1.00 -14.09 10.67
C LYS A 243 -1.15 -14.89 9.37
N ILE A 244 -1.33 -14.18 8.23
CA ILE A 244 -1.64 -14.81 6.95
C ILE A 244 -0.39 -14.82 6.09
N SER A 245 0.14 -16.00 5.84
CA SER A 245 1.27 -16.18 4.90
C SER A 245 0.83 -15.91 3.47
N LEU A 246 1.78 -15.55 2.58
CA LEU A 246 1.49 -15.34 1.16
C LEU A 246 0.85 -16.57 0.51
N LEU A 247 1.29 -17.78 0.86
CA LEU A 247 0.68 -19.02 0.33
C LEU A 247 -0.77 -19.15 0.75
N GLN A 248 -1.10 -18.94 2.03
CA GLN A 248 -2.49 -18.95 2.50
C GLN A 248 -3.33 -17.88 1.81
N GLY A 249 -2.77 -16.71 1.57
CA GLY A 249 -3.45 -15.63 0.85
C GLY A 249 -3.73 -15.99 -0.62
N ILE A 250 -2.79 -16.66 -1.29
CA ILE A 250 -3.00 -17.19 -2.65
C ILE A 250 -4.10 -18.26 -2.65
N GLU A 251 -4.05 -19.23 -1.72
CA GLU A 251 -5.10 -20.26 -1.59
C GLU A 251 -6.49 -19.65 -1.38
N ARG A 252 -6.62 -18.66 -0.51
CA ARG A 252 -7.89 -17.92 -0.30
C ARG A 252 -8.35 -17.24 -1.58
N ALA A 253 -7.45 -16.51 -2.27
CA ALA A 253 -7.78 -15.81 -3.50
C ALA A 253 -8.27 -16.78 -4.61
N PHE A 254 -7.75 -17.99 -4.67
CA PHE A 254 -8.25 -19.03 -5.58
C PHE A 254 -9.64 -19.56 -5.16
N ALA A 255 -9.87 -19.75 -3.86
CA ALA A 255 -11.14 -20.26 -3.34
C ALA A 255 -12.30 -19.25 -3.50
N GLU A 256 -11.98 -17.96 -3.54
CA GLU A 256 -12.97 -16.86 -3.68
C GLU A 256 -13.27 -16.47 -5.13
N GLN A 257 -12.61 -17.12 -6.12
CA GLN A 257 -12.99 -16.93 -7.52
C GLN A 257 -14.38 -17.55 -7.76
N PRO A 258 -15.26 -16.84 -8.51
CA PRO A 258 -16.56 -17.41 -8.86
C PRO A 258 -16.36 -18.75 -9.58
N SER A 259 -17.06 -19.79 -9.11
CA SER A 259 -17.17 -21.06 -9.84
C SER A 259 -17.85 -20.75 -11.19
N GLU A 260 -17.17 -21.05 -12.30
CA GLU A 260 -17.80 -20.98 -13.64
C GLU A 260 -18.99 -21.94 -13.77
#